data_8b9367844361f9838b0b6b7dd7dfec3c
#
_entry.id   8b9367844361f9838b0b6b7dd7dfec3c
#
_cell.length_a   1.000
_cell.length_b   1.000
_cell.length_c   1.000
_cell.angle_alpha   90.00
_cell.angle_beta   90.00
_cell.angle_gamma   90.00
#
_symmetry.space_group_name_H-M   'P 1'
#
loop_
_entity.id
_entity.type
_entity.pdbx_description
1 polymer ?
#
loop_
_entity_poly.entity_id
_entity_poly.type
_entity_poly.pdbx_seq_one_letter_code
_entity_poly.pdbx_strand_id
1 'polypeptide(L)'
;MRIAEGDDAEGRLKLASGADVAPEILYYLAEDGDPRVRLAVARNPGTPRHADSFLARDGDVDVRSELAGKIARLTPDLDAQQRDTIRKMTIEVLETLARDEMTRVRSMISATLKDVPMAPPEVVSRVIETLARDADIEVSGPLLENSPLLSDAVLLEIIDSPPVQGAVSAISRRWEVSTEVSDAIIDTDEEPAIVSLLRNESAQIREETLDRLIETAASRPGLHEPLVRRPRLSSANAVKLAKFVAVALVAELKRRDELDDHTSGLLSEELARRIEEDPQAAVGLESDNPVDERNAAVRLHNNGQLTDKVVSVALASGRRAFLMAALSLRS
;
A
#
# COMPACT_ATOMS: atom_id res chain seq x y z
N MET A 1 45.59 11.14 -15.07
CA MET A 1 46.05 12.31 -14.34
C MET A 1 45.90 13.61 -15.14
N ARG A 2 46.51 13.83 -16.30
CA ARG A 2 46.38 15.11 -17.05
C ARG A 2 44.97 15.57 -17.37
N ILE A 3 43.99 14.67 -17.60
CA ILE A 3 42.60 15.02 -17.89
C ILE A 3 41.84 15.38 -16.62
N ALA A 4 42.16 14.74 -15.48
CA ALA A 4 41.54 15.03 -14.20
C ALA A 4 41.94 16.41 -13.63
N GLU A 5 43.09 16.94 -14.06
CA GLU A 5 43.64 18.24 -13.65
C GLU A 5 43.39 19.35 -14.69
N GLY A 6 42.78 19.02 -15.84
CA GLY A 6 42.53 19.96 -16.93
C GLY A 6 41.26 20.80 -16.74
N ASP A 7 41.21 21.96 -17.40
CA ASP A 7 40.06 22.88 -17.44
C ASP A 7 38.86 22.27 -18.22
N ASP A 8 39.02 21.11 -18.86
CA ASP A 8 37.98 20.44 -19.66
C ASP A 8 37.01 19.62 -18.77
N ALA A 9 35.91 20.24 -18.37
CA ALA A 9 34.86 19.57 -17.60
C ALA A 9 34.24 18.36 -18.33
N GLU A 10 34.09 18.41 -19.65
CA GLU A 10 33.56 17.28 -20.44
C GLU A 10 34.52 16.09 -20.47
N GLY A 11 35.81 16.34 -20.55
CA GLY A 11 36.85 15.31 -20.44
C GLY A 11 36.84 14.65 -19.05
N ARG A 12 36.72 15.45 -17.97
CA ARG A 12 36.60 14.94 -16.59
C ARG A 12 35.29 14.13 -16.37
N LEU A 13 34.17 14.61 -16.92
CA LEU A 13 32.88 13.90 -16.89
C LEU A 13 32.97 12.53 -17.60
N LYS A 14 33.56 12.51 -18.80
CA LYS A 14 33.75 11.26 -19.54
C LYS A 14 34.68 10.29 -18.79
N LEU A 15 35.74 10.82 -18.15
CA LEU A 15 36.61 10.01 -17.32
C LEU A 15 35.87 9.42 -16.12
N ALA A 16 35.11 10.24 -15.36
CA ALA A 16 34.34 9.79 -14.19
C ALA A 16 33.29 8.73 -14.54
N SER A 17 32.73 8.77 -15.76
CA SER A 17 31.76 7.81 -16.27
C SER A 17 32.35 6.50 -16.79
N GLY A 18 33.68 6.38 -16.86
CA GLY A 18 34.34 5.19 -17.39
C GLY A 18 34.22 3.99 -16.44
N ALA A 19 34.14 2.78 -17.01
CA ALA A 19 34.02 1.55 -16.21
C ALA A 19 35.31 1.15 -15.51
N ASP A 20 36.45 1.40 -16.18
CA ASP A 20 37.78 0.98 -15.73
C ASP A 20 38.65 2.16 -15.23
N VAL A 21 38.01 3.03 -14.43
CA VAL A 21 38.72 4.19 -13.85
C VAL A 21 39.40 3.78 -12.54
N ALA A 22 40.64 4.16 -12.38
CA ALA A 22 41.36 3.90 -11.14
C ALA A 22 40.66 4.59 -9.95
N PRO A 23 40.47 3.88 -8.80
CA PRO A 23 39.76 4.42 -7.63
C PRO A 23 40.32 5.74 -7.12
N GLU A 24 41.64 5.97 -7.25
CA GLU A 24 42.33 7.20 -6.85
C GLU A 24 41.90 8.40 -7.70
N ILE A 25 41.58 8.17 -8.98
CA ILE A 25 41.08 9.21 -9.87
C ILE A 25 39.63 9.55 -9.51
N LEU A 26 38.78 8.54 -9.24
CA LEU A 26 37.40 8.76 -8.81
C LEU A 26 37.36 9.49 -7.46
N TYR A 27 38.27 9.15 -6.55
CA TYR A 27 38.40 9.87 -5.28
C TYR A 27 38.72 11.35 -5.49
N TYR A 28 39.69 11.66 -6.37
CA TYR A 28 40.04 13.04 -6.71
C TYR A 28 38.86 13.79 -7.36
N LEU A 29 38.15 13.15 -8.29
CA LEU A 29 37.01 13.75 -8.98
C LEU A 29 35.75 13.88 -8.10
N ALA A 30 35.69 13.23 -6.94
CA ALA A 30 34.59 13.40 -5.98
C ALA A 30 34.50 14.82 -5.39
N GLU A 31 35.61 15.58 -5.47
CA GLU A 31 35.69 17.00 -5.05
C GLU A 31 35.69 17.97 -6.25
N ASP A 32 35.33 17.50 -7.45
CA ASP A 32 35.33 18.34 -8.66
C ASP A 32 34.38 19.55 -8.51
N GLY A 33 34.77 20.68 -9.06
CA GLY A 33 33.95 21.90 -9.06
C GLY A 33 32.64 21.76 -9.83
N ASP A 34 32.60 20.89 -10.84
CA ASP A 34 31.40 20.65 -11.65
C ASP A 34 30.52 19.54 -11.04
N PRO A 35 29.25 19.83 -10.61
CA PRO A 35 28.39 18.83 -10.03
C PRO A 35 28.06 17.66 -10.97
N ARG A 36 28.11 17.84 -12.29
CA ARG A 36 27.94 16.77 -13.27
C ARG A 36 29.07 15.72 -13.18
N VAL A 37 30.29 16.15 -12.90
CA VAL A 37 31.41 15.25 -12.68
C VAL A 37 31.26 14.49 -11.37
N ARG A 38 30.89 15.17 -10.28
CA ARG A 38 30.63 14.55 -8.98
C ARG A 38 29.47 13.56 -9.06
N LEU A 39 28.41 13.90 -9.83
CA LEU A 39 27.29 12.98 -10.11
C LEU A 39 27.74 11.71 -10.83
N ALA A 40 28.62 11.84 -11.82
CA ALA A 40 29.17 10.69 -12.52
C ALA A 40 30.00 9.80 -11.57
N VAL A 41 30.81 10.41 -10.68
CA VAL A 41 31.52 9.69 -9.61
C VAL A 41 30.53 8.97 -8.67
N ALA A 42 29.44 9.64 -8.24
CA ALA A 42 28.41 9.04 -7.39
C ALA A 42 27.78 7.79 -8.03
N ARG A 43 27.59 7.77 -9.35
CA ARG A 43 27.11 6.64 -10.14
C ARG A 43 28.11 5.51 -10.29
N ASN A 44 29.39 5.83 -10.34
CA ASN A 44 30.41 4.86 -10.72
C ASN A 44 30.57 3.77 -9.65
N PRO A 45 30.43 2.48 -9.99
CA PRO A 45 30.59 1.38 -9.03
C PRO A 45 32.02 1.24 -8.52
N GLY A 46 33.01 1.71 -9.27
CA GLY A 46 34.41 1.72 -8.88
C GLY A 46 34.78 2.80 -7.85
N THR A 47 33.88 3.69 -7.50
CA THR A 47 34.11 4.76 -6.53
C THR A 47 34.42 4.18 -5.15
N PRO A 48 35.56 4.56 -4.55
CA PRO A 48 35.94 4.04 -3.25
C PRO A 48 35.07 4.60 -2.13
N ARG A 49 34.85 3.83 -1.08
CA ARG A 49 33.93 4.18 0.04
C ARG A 49 34.29 5.50 0.75
N HIS A 50 35.55 5.86 0.74
CA HIS A 50 35.99 7.17 1.28
C HIS A 50 35.41 8.34 0.46
N ALA A 51 35.32 8.21 -0.86
CA ALA A 51 34.67 9.20 -1.71
C ALA A 51 33.16 9.26 -1.47
N ASP A 52 32.51 8.11 -1.27
CA ASP A 52 31.08 8.05 -0.94
C ASP A 52 30.75 8.86 0.34
N SER A 53 31.63 8.89 1.33
CA SER A 53 31.46 9.68 2.56
C SER A 53 31.49 11.19 2.32
N PHE A 54 32.25 11.68 1.34
CA PHE A 54 32.20 13.09 0.92
C PHE A 54 30.94 13.38 0.12
N LEU A 55 30.62 12.55 -0.87
CA LEU A 55 29.46 12.70 -1.72
C LEU A 55 28.13 12.63 -0.96
N ALA A 56 28.09 11.94 0.18
CA ALA A 56 26.93 11.91 1.06
C ALA A 56 26.56 13.29 1.67
N ARG A 57 27.51 14.22 1.66
CA ARG A 57 27.35 15.60 2.15
C ARG A 57 27.51 16.62 1.01
N ASP A 58 27.39 16.17 -0.24
CA ASP A 58 27.47 17.05 -1.40
C ASP A 58 26.41 18.16 -1.33
N GLY A 59 26.76 19.38 -1.78
CA GLY A 59 25.81 20.48 -1.87
C GLY A 59 24.70 20.24 -2.91
N ASP A 60 24.96 19.39 -3.92
CA ASP A 60 24.00 19.07 -4.97
C ASP A 60 23.13 17.88 -4.58
N VAL A 61 21.79 18.07 -4.61
CA VAL A 61 20.82 17.04 -4.24
C VAL A 61 20.81 15.85 -5.21
N ASP A 62 21.12 16.06 -6.48
CA ASP A 62 21.16 14.99 -7.47
C ASP A 62 22.35 14.05 -7.20
N VAL A 63 23.49 14.60 -6.76
CA VAL A 63 24.66 13.81 -6.33
C VAL A 63 24.31 12.94 -5.12
N ARG A 64 23.69 13.54 -4.08
CA ARG A 64 23.29 12.80 -2.87
C ARG A 64 22.22 11.74 -3.17
N SER A 65 21.21 12.07 -4.01
CA SER A 65 20.14 11.15 -4.40
C SER A 65 20.65 9.94 -5.18
N GLU A 66 21.57 10.17 -6.12
CA GLU A 66 22.19 9.08 -6.90
C GLU A 66 23.05 8.17 -6.03
N LEU A 67 23.86 8.80 -5.14
CA LEU A 67 24.63 8.05 -4.15
C LEU A 67 23.72 7.20 -3.25
N ALA A 68 22.62 7.76 -2.78
CA ALA A 68 21.63 7.05 -1.93
C ALA A 68 21.15 5.76 -2.60
N GLY A 69 20.74 5.84 -3.87
CA GLY A 69 20.34 4.67 -4.64
C GLY A 69 21.47 3.66 -4.85
N LYS A 70 22.70 4.12 -5.13
CA LYS A 70 23.86 3.22 -5.27
C LYS A 70 24.16 2.47 -3.96
N ILE A 71 24.26 3.19 -2.86
CA ILE A 71 24.65 2.62 -1.56
C ILE A 71 23.55 1.70 -1.00
N ALA A 72 22.27 2.05 -1.17
CA ALA A 72 21.17 1.22 -0.74
C ALA A 72 21.14 -0.15 -1.46
N ARG A 73 21.46 -0.19 -2.75
CA ARG A 73 21.59 -1.45 -3.51
C ARG A 73 22.70 -2.38 -3.01
N LEU A 74 23.69 -1.88 -2.29
CA LEU A 74 24.78 -2.69 -1.70
C LEU A 74 24.38 -3.33 -0.35
N THR A 75 23.26 -2.95 0.22
CA THR A 75 22.84 -3.41 1.56
C THR A 75 22.72 -4.93 1.67
N PRO A 76 22.15 -5.69 0.69
CA PRO A 76 22.07 -7.14 0.77
C PRO A 76 23.45 -7.83 0.81
N ASP A 77 24.47 -7.20 0.23
CA ASP A 77 25.83 -7.73 0.12
C ASP A 77 26.72 -7.37 1.32
N LEU A 78 26.18 -6.65 2.31
CA LEU A 78 26.88 -6.28 3.55
C LEU A 78 26.92 -7.46 4.52
N ASP A 79 27.67 -8.50 4.18
CA ASP A 79 27.82 -9.67 5.02
C ASP A 79 28.90 -9.48 6.13
N ALA A 80 28.93 -10.45 7.07
CA ALA A 80 29.90 -10.44 8.16
C ALA A 80 31.35 -10.71 7.72
N GLN A 81 31.58 -11.08 6.44
CA GLN A 81 32.91 -11.42 5.91
C GLN A 81 33.59 -10.22 5.25
N GLN A 82 32.83 -9.15 4.98
CA GLN A 82 33.45 -7.91 4.51
C GLN A 82 34.30 -7.29 5.63
N ARG A 83 35.41 -6.66 5.21
CA ARG A 83 36.27 -5.95 6.17
C ARG A 83 35.40 -4.99 6.99
N ASP A 84 35.40 -5.12 8.30
CA ASP A 84 34.61 -4.32 9.26
C ASP A 84 34.59 -2.82 8.93
N THR A 85 35.71 -2.30 8.43
CA THR A 85 35.83 -0.88 8.05
C THR A 85 34.94 -0.48 6.88
N ILE A 86 34.88 -1.30 5.80
CA ILE A 86 34.07 -1.01 4.61
C ILE A 86 32.58 -1.08 4.97
N ARG A 87 32.20 -2.11 5.72
CA ARG A 87 30.83 -2.27 6.20
C ARG A 87 30.39 -1.07 7.05
N LYS A 88 31.21 -0.66 8.04
CA LYS A 88 30.91 0.51 8.89
C LYS A 88 30.77 1.78 8.06
N MET A 89 31.67 2.06 7.14
CA MET A 89 31.59 3.23 6.27
C MET A 89 30.32 3.24 5.43
N THR A 90 29.92 2.08 4.88
CA THR A 90 28.70 1.97 4.07
C THR A 90 27.46 2.24 4.92
N ILE A 91 27.40 1.71 6.14
CA ILE A 91 26.29 1.97 7.10
C ILE A 91 26.24 3.45 7.49
N GLU A 92 27.38 4.08 7.79
CA GLU A 92 27.47 5.51 8.12
C GLU A 92 26.99 6.41 6.98
N VAL A 93 27.32 6.05 5.73
CA VAL A 93 26.84 6.77 4.53
C VAL A 93 25.31 6.62 4.41
N LEU A 94 24.79 5.40 4.53
CA LEU A 94 23.33 5.15 4.52
C LEU A 94 22.62 5.95 5.62
N GLU A 95 23.15 5.94 6.82
CA GLU A 95 22.58 6.66 7.97
C GLU A 95 22.60 8.19 7.75
N THR A 96 23.67 8.71 7.16
CA THR A 96 23.75 10.13 6.80
C THR A 96 22.69 10.51 5.78
N LEU A 97 22.54 9.73 4.72
CA LEU A 97 21.58 9.98 3.64
C LEU A 97 20.12 9.72 4.08
N ALA A 98 19.89 8.79 5.02
CA ALA A 98 18.56 8.54 5.59
C ALA A 98 18.05 9.70 6.47
N ARG A 99 18.94 10.61 6.86
CA ARG A 99 18.62 11.84 7.62
C ARG A 99 18.83 13.10 6.79
N ASP A 100 18.92 12.95 5.47
CA ASP A 100 19.06 14.11 4.57
C ASP A 100 17.84 15.03 4.71
N GLU A 101 18.06 16.35 4.65
CA GLU A 101 16.99 17.34 4.71
C GLU A 101 16.02 17.24 3.52
N MET A 102 16.52 16.75 2.36
CA MET A 102 15.73 16.61 1.15
C MET A 102 14.97 15.28 1.11
N THR A 103 13.64 15.34 1.09
CA THR A 103 12.75 14.17 0.96
C THR A 103 13.17 13.25 -0.18
N ARG A 104 13.56 13.81 -1.32
CA ARG A 104 13.98 13.03 -2.49
C ARG A 104 15.16 12.09 -2.21
N VAL A 105 16.12 12.49 -1.38
CA VAL A 105 17.26 11.66 -1.01
C VAL A 105 16.80 10.52 -0.11
N ARG A 106 16.00 10.82 0.89
CA ARG A 106 15.45 9.82 1.83
C ARG A 106 14.52 8.82 1.12
N SER A 107 13.64 9.30 0.22
CA SER A 107 12.72 8.43 -0.55
C SER A 107 13.46 7.50 -1.51
N MET A 108 14.61 7.90 -2.05
CA MET A 108 15.45 7.03 -2.89
C MET A 108 15.95 5.82 -2.09
N ILE A 109 16.37 6.00 -0.84
CA ILE A 109 16.80 4.89 0.02
C ILE A 109 15.60 4.00 0.34
N SER A 110 14.49 4.59 0.77
CA SER A 110 13.26 3.87 1.10
C SER A 110 12.78 3.01 -0.07
N ALA A 111 12.66 3.59 -1.25
CA ALA A 111 12.24 2.87 -2.46
C ALA A 111 13.20 1.73 -2.86
N THR A 112 14.48 1.85 -2.53
CA THR A 112 15.46 0.81 -2.83
C THR A 112 15.45 -0.30 -1.78
N LEU A 113 15.24 0.03 -0.50
CA LEU A 113 15.29 -0.94 0.62
C LEU A 113 13.95 -1.63 0.92
N LYS A 114 12.84 -1.16 0.39
CA LYS A 114 11.50 -1.66 0.72
C LYS A 114 11.29 -3.16 0.49
N ASP A 115 11.93 -3.72 -0.54
CA ASP A 115 11.77 -5.12 -0.95
C ASP A 115 12.99 -6.00 -0.55
N VAL A 116 13.93 -5.45 0.21
CA VAL A 116 15.15 -6.18 0.61
C VAL A 116 14.78 -7.21 1.68
N PRO A 117 15.03 -8.51 1.45
CA PRO A 117 14.61 -9.57 2.37
C PRO A 117 15.54 -9.74 3.57
N MET A 118 16.78 -9.27 3.47
CA MET A 118 17.79 -9.37 4.52
C MET A 118 18.68 -8.13 4.55
N ALA A 119 18.98 -7.66 5.75
CA ALA A 119 19.95 -6.60 5.99
C ALA A 119 20.62 -6.79 7.36
N PRO A 120 21.84 -6.26 7.56
CA PRO A 120 22.46 -6.25 8.89
C PRO A 120 21.56 -5.58 9.94
N PRO A 121 21.53 -6.06 11.20
CA PRO A 121 20.70 -5.47 12.25
C PRO A 121 20.90 -3.97 12.42
N GLU A 122 22.13 -3.49 12.24
CA GLU A 122 22.45 -2.05 12.33
C GLU A 122 21.77 -1.22 11.23
N VAL A 123 21.64 -1.78 10.01
CA VAL A 123 20.90 -1.12 8.91
C VAL A 123 19.41 -1.12 9.21
N VAL A 124 18.86 -2.23 9.75
CA VAL A 124 17.45 -2.30 10.13
C VAL A 124 17.14 -1.21 11.15
N SER A 125 17.84 -1.20 12.30
CA SER A 125 17.54 -0.29 13.40
C SER A 125 17.88 1.19 13.13
N ARG A 126 18.97 1.46 12.38
CA ARG A 126 19.43 2.85 12.17
C ARG A 126 18.91 3.51 10.90
N VAL A 127 18.56 2.72 9.90
CA VAL A 127 18.15 3.22 8.58
C VAL A 127 16.68 2.91 8.32
N ILE A 128 16.32 1.62 8.28
CA ILE A 128 14.96 1.19 7.87
C ILE A 128 13.92 1.68 8.87
N GLU A 129 14.12 1.48 10.16
CA GLU A 129 13.20 1.94 11.19
C GLU A 129 13.14 3.48 11.27
N THR A 130 14.27 4.17 11.01
CA THR A 130 14.30 5.64 10.95
C THR A 130 13.45 6.15 9.80
N LEU A 131 13.60 5.58 8.60
CA LEU A 131 12.82 5.96 7.43
C LEU A 131 11.34 5.53 7.54
N ALA A 132 11.04 4.41 8.20
CA ALA A 132 9.66 4.00 8.46
C ALA A 132 8.92 4.98 9.40
N ARG A 133 9.66 5.75 10.20
CA ARG A 133 9.13 6.82 11.09
C ARG A 133 9.29 8.22 10.49
N ASP A 134 9.58 8.33 9.19
CA ASP A 134 9.70 9.63 8.53
C ASP A 134 8.36 10.35 8.49
N ALA A 135 8.40 11.66 8.71
CA ALA A 135 7.22 12.53 8.68
C ALA A 135 6.67 12.78 7.26
N ASP A 136 7.32 12.25 6.24
CA ASP A 136 6.88 12.31 4.85
C ASP A 136 6.44 10.91 4.39
N ILE A 137 5.20 10.79 3.95
CA ILE A 137 4.63 9.52 3.52
C ILE A 137 5.30 8.96 2.24
N GLU A 138 5.90 9.82 1.42
CA GLU A 138 6.69 9.38 0.26
C GLU A 138 7.96 8.63 0.68
N VAL A 139 8.42 8.86 1.92
CA VAL A 139 9.57 8.18 2.50
C VAL A 139 9.13 6.97 3.32
N SER A 140 8.24 7.15 4.29
CA SER A 140 7.83 6.07 5.21
C SER A 140 6.92 5.04 4.54
N GLY A 141 5.99 5.48 3.68
CA GLY A 141 4.97 4.62 3.07
C GLY A 141 5.51 3.35 2.39
N PRO A 142 6.49 3.44 1.47
CA PRO A 142 7.04 2.27 0.79
C PRO A 142 7.61 1.20 1.73
N LEU A 143 8.26 1.60 2.82
CA LEU A 143 8.79 0.67 3.84
C LEU A 143 7.67 0.09 4.71
N LEU A 144 6.73 0.93 5.15
CA LEU A 144 5.59 0.49 5.95
C LEU A 144 4.72 -0.52 5.19
N GLU A 145 4.57 -0.38 3.88
CA GLU A 145 3.77 -1.27 3.06
C GLU A 145 4.51 -2.55 2.66
N ASN A 146 5.80 -2.48 2.33
CA ASN A 146 6.46 -3.59 1.63
C ASN A 146 7.63 -4.23 2.40
N SER A 147 8.29 -3.51 3.34
CA SER A 147 9.54 -4.03 3.91
C SER A 147 9.31 -5.25 4.82
N PRO A 148 9.89 -6.42 4.50
CA PRO A 148 9.82 -7.60 5.35
C PRO A 148 10.69 -7.47 6.62
N LEU A 149 11.51 -6.44 6.71
CA LEU A 149 12.46 -6.22 7.81
C LEU A 149 11.84 -5.47 8.99
N LEU A 150 10.63 -4.90 8.83
CA LEU A 150 9.89 -4.30 9.93
C LEU A 150 9.13 -5.39 10.68
N SER A 151 9.51 -5.59 11.94
CA SER A 151 8.82 -6.52 12.84
C SER A 151 7.45 -5.99 13.28
N ASP A 152 6.55 -6.89 13.70
CA ASP A 152 5.25 -6.51 14.26
C ASP A 152 5.40 -5.56 15.45
N ALA A 153 6.42 -5.74 16.30
CA ALA A 153 6.67 -4.84 17.42
C ALA A 153 6.89 -3.39 16.95
N VAL A 154 7.69 -3.18 15.90
CA VAL A 154 7.93 -1.85 15.33
C VAL A 154 6.66 -1.31 14.67
N LEU A 155 5.90 -2.16 13.98
CA LEU A 155 4.64 -1.76 13.35
C LEU A 155 3.60 -1.34 14.40
N LEU A 156 3.49 -2.05 15.52
CA LEU A 156 2.60 -1.71 16.62
C LEU A 156 2.97 -0.37 17.28
N GLU A 157 4.27 -0.09 17.48
CA GLU A 157 4.73 1.21 17.95
C GLU A 157 4.36 2.36 16.99
N ILE A 158 4.46 2.12 15.67
CA ILE A 158 4.09 3.12 14.65
C ILE A 158 2.57 3.31 14.60
N ILE A 159 1.78 2.27 14.80
CA ILE A 159 0.31 2.38 14.85
C ILE A 159 -0.13 3.17 16.10
N ASP A 160 0.52 2.95 17.23
CA ASP A 160 0.23 3.67 18.48
C ASP A 160 0.58 5.17 18.37
N SER A 161 1.65 5.50 17.66
CA SER A 161 2.09 6.89 17.43
C SER A 161 2.50 7.08 15.95
N PRO A 162 1.53 7.28 15.04
CA PRO A 162 1.82 7.41 13.61
C PRO A 162 2.64 8.67 13.31
N PRO A 163 3.75 8.57 12.57
CA PRO A 163 4.60 9.71 12.25
C PRO A 163 3.94 10.69 11.26
N VAL A 164 3.02 10.18 10.44
CA VAL A 164 2.35 10.95 9.38
C VAL A 164 0.99 10.33 9.06
N GLN A 165 0.07 11.17 8.59
CA GLN A 165 -1.22 10.70 8.08
C GLN A 165 -1.02 9.69 6.93
N GLY A 166 -1.76 8.57 6.99
CA GLY A 166 -1.66 7.49 6.01
C GLY A 166 -0.65 6.40 6.36
N ALA A 167 0.15 6.54 7.42
CA ALA A 167 1.08 5.51 7.87
C ALA A 167 0.34 4.20 8.22
N VAL A 168 -0.75 4.28 9.00
CA VAL A 168 -1.57 3.12 9.37
C VAL A 168 -2.20 2.47 8.13
N SER A 169 -2.68 3.28 7.18
CA SER A 169 -3.20 2.76 5.90
C SER A 169 -2.11 2.06 5.05
N ALA A 170 -0.86 2.52 5.09
CA ALA A 170 0.26 1.83 4.45
C ALA A 170 0.52 0.46 5.09
N ILE A 171 0.53 0.39 6.42
CA ILE A 171 0.66 -0.87 7.17
C ILE A 171 -0.49 -1.84 6.83
N SER A 172 -1.72 -1.33 6.70
CA SER A 172 -2.90 -2.14 6.34
C SER A 172 -2.80 -2.83 4.97
N ARG A 173 -1.99 -2.31 4.05
CA ARG A 173 -1.78 -2.87 2.70
C ARG A 173 -0.64 -3.88 2.62
N ARG A 174 0.07 -4.15 3.72
CA ARG A 174 1.17 -5.12 3.75
C ARG A 174 0.72 -6.51 3.34
N TRP A 175 1.61 -7.23 2.69
CA TRP A 175 1.45 -8.67 2.54
C TRP A 175 1.60 -9.34 3.91
N GLU A 176 0.59 -10.15 4.30
CA GLU A 176 0.55 -10.86 5.60
C GLU A 176 0.57 -9.95 6.84
N VAL A 177 -0.52 -9.17 7.04
CA VAL A 177 -0.74 -8.47 8.31
C VAL A 177 -1.15 -9.48 9.37
N SER A 178 -0.42 -9.54 10.48
CA SER A 178 -0.73 -10.45 11.62
C SER A 178 -2.02 -10.08 12.34
N THR A 179 -2.52 -10.98 13.16
CA THR A 179 -3.73 -10.73 13.97
C THR A 179 -3.55 -9.59 14.95
N GLU A 180 -2.38 -9.50 15.58
CA GLU A 180 -2.03 -8.45 16.55
C GLU A 180 -1.99 -7.07 15.88
N VAL A 181 -1.36 -6.98 14.71
CA VAL A 181 -1.29 -5.73 13.92
C VAL A 181 -2.68 -5.36 13.39
N SER A 182 -3.47 -6.34 12.95
CA SER A 182 -4.85 -6.11 12.48
C SER A 182 -5.75 -5.56 13.59
N ASP A 183 -5.67 -6.11 14.80
CA ASP A 183 -6.41 -5.63 15.96
C ASP A 183 -6.02 -4.18 16.28
N ALA A 184 -4.72 -3.89 16.33
CA ALA A 184 -4.22 -2.54 16.59
C ALA A 184 -4.72 -1.53 15.53
N ILE A 185 -4.72 -1.89 14.23
CA ILE A 185 -5.24 -1.04 13.16
C ILE A 185 -6.73 -0.74 13.39
N ILE A 186 -7.53 -1.76 13.75
CA ILE A 186 -8.97 -1.59 13.98
C ILE A 186 -9.23 -0.73 15.20
N ASP A 187 -8.42 -0.87 16.25
CA ASP A 187 -8.52 -0.08 17.49
C ASP A 187 -8.14 1.40 17.31
N THR A 188 -7.44 1.79 16.21
CA THR A 188 -7.22 3.21 15.89
C THR A 188 -8.49 3.96 15.48
N ASP A 189 -9.53 3.24 15.06
CA ASP A 189 -10.78 3.78 14.49
C ASP A 189 -10.59 4.63 13.21
N GLU A 190 -9.43 4.55 12.56
CA GLU A 190 -9.14 5.20 11.28
C GLU A 190 -9.84 4.47 10.13
N GLU A 191 -11.01 4.97 9.68
CA GLU A 191 -11.81 4.32 8.64
C GLU A 191 -11.02 4.00 7.35
N PRO A 192 -10.16 4.88 6.80
CA PRO A 192 -9.37 4.56 5.61
C PRO A 192 -8.42 3.38 5.81
N ALA A 193 -7.81 3.26 6.99
CA ALA A 193 -6.93 2.15 7.33
C ALA A 193 -7.70 0.84 7.49
N ILE A 194 -8.86 0.89 8.16
CA ILE A 194 -9.76 -0.26 8.32
C ILE A 194 -10.28 -0.75 6.97
N VAL A 195 -10.72 0.15 6.08
CA VAL A 195 -11.14 -0.20 4.72
C VAL A 195 -10.00 -0.88 3.94
N SER A 196 -8.78 -0.35 4.04
CA SER A 196 -7.61 -0.93 3.39
C SER A 196 -7.30 -2.33 3.94
N LEU A 197 -7.40 -2.51 5.27
CA LEU A 197 -7.20 -3.80 5.93
C LEU A 197 -8.26 -4.84 5.52
N LEU A 198 -9.54 -4.44 5.45
CA LEU A 198 -10.63 -5.32 5.04
C LEU A 198 -10.51 -5.77 3.58
N ARG A 199 -9.97 -4.93 2.71
CA ARG A 199 -9.68 -5.25 1.29
C ARG A 199 -8.42 -6.09 1.11
N ASN A 200 -7.58 -6.16 2.12
CA ASN A 200 -6.37 -6.96 2.09
C ASN A 200 -6.70 -8.43 2.39
N GLU A 201 -6.74 -9.27 1.35
CA GLU A 201 -7.10 -10.69 1.46
C GLU A 201 -6.11 -11.50 2.30
N SER A 202 -4.84 -11.06 2.38
CA SER A 202 -3.79 -11.72 3.14
C SER A 202 -3.78 -11.35 4.63
N ALA A 203 -4.46 -10.26 5.02
CA ALA A 203 -4.52 -9.82 6.41
C ALA A 203 -5.30 -10.82 7.29
N GLN A 204 -4.75 -11.13 8.46
CA GLN A 204 -5.36 -12.02 9.44
C GLN A 204 -6.16 -11.19 10.44
N ILE A 205 -7.49 -11.32 10.43
CA ILE A 205 -8.39 -10.66 11.38
C ILE A 205 -9.09 -11.73 12.21
N ARG A 206 -9.06 -11.60 13.54
CA ARG A 206 -9.76 -12.50 14.45
C ARG A 206 -11.28 -12.39 14.25
N GLU A 207 -11.99 -13.49 14.45
CA GLU A 207 -13.45 -13.49 14.27
C GLU A 207 -14.11 -12.56 15.29
N GLU A 208 -13.64 -12.52 16.52
CA GLU A 208 -14.13 -11.64 17.58
C GLU A 208 -13.93 -10.16 17.23
N THR A 209 -12.80 -9.82 16.60
CA THR A 209 -12.51 -8.45 16.16
C THR A 209 -13.38 -8.06 14.98
N LEU A 210 -13.60 -8.99 14.04
CA LEU A 210 -14.51 -8.80 12.92
C LEU A 210 -15.97 -8.62 13.40
N ASP A 211 -16.40 -9.40 14.40
CA ASP A 211 -17.71 -9.30 15.04
C ASP A 211 -17.92 -7.91 15.64
N ARG A 212 -16.97 -7.40 16.45
CA ARG A 212 -17.02 -6.04 17.02
C ARG A 212 -17.14 -4.98 15.92
N LEU A 213 -16.35 -5.13 14.85
CA LEU A 213 -16.35 -4.19 13.74
C LEU A 213 -17.72 -4.18 13.03
N ILE A 214 -18.33 -5.34 12.80
CA ILE A 214 -19.66 -5.47 12.19
C ILE A 214 -20.73 -4.80 13.05
N GLU A 215 -20.67 -4.92 14.37
CA GLU A 215 -21.61 -4.26 15.28
C GLU A 215 -21.59 -2.74 15.18
N THR A 216 -20.40 -2.16 14.95
CA THR A 216 -20.24 -0.70 14.77
C THR A 216 -20.48 -0.23 13.34
N ALA A 217 -20.42 -1.13 12.37
CA ALA A 217 -20.49 -0.83 10.94
C ALA A 217 -21.87 -0.33 10.49
N ALA A 218 -22.96 -0.59 11.25
CA ALA A 218 -24.30 -0.14 10.90
C ALA A 218 -24.39 1.39 10.67
N SER A 219 -23.59 2.17 11.40
CA SER A 219 -23.49 3.64 11.28
C SER A 219 -22.36 4.11 10.36
N ARG A 220 -21.62 3.19 9.73
CA ARG A 220 -20.41 3.46 8.94
C ARG A 220 -20.50 2.83 7.53
N PRO A 221 -21.24 3.47 6.60
CA PRO A 221 -21.51 2.91 5.26
C PRO A 221 -20.22 2.59 4.46
N GLY A 222 -19.13 3.30 4.71
CA GLY A 222 -17.83 3.04 4.07
C GLY A 222 -17.25 1.65 4.35
N LEU A 223 -17.67 1.00 5.44
CA LEU A 223 -17.24 -0.36 5.80
C LEU A 223 -18.11 -1.47 5.18
N HIS A 224 -19.32 -1.17 4.67
CA HIS A 224 -20.27 -2.19 4.25
C HIS A 224 -19.73 -3.06 3.11
N GLU A 225 -19.29 -2.43 2.01
CA GLU A 225 -18.74 -3.15 0.85
C GLU A 225 -17.48 -3.95 1.20
N PRO A 226 -16.44 -3.38 1.87
CA PRO A 226 -15.26 -4.14 2.27
C PRO A 226 -15.57 -5.33 3.17
N LEU A 227 -16.53 -5.20 4.12
CA LEU A 227 -16.96 -6.30 4.98
C LEU A 227 -17.65 -7.41 4.19
N VAL A 228 -18.59 -7.05 3.30
CA VAL A 228 -19.30 -8.02 2.46
C VAL A 228 -18.37 -8.80 1.55
N ARG A 229 -17.32 -8.14 1.03
CA ARG A 229 -16.35 -8.75 0.12
C ARG A 229 -15.20 -9.46 0.83
N ARG A 230 -15.11 -9.35 2.15
CA ARG A 230 -14.04 -10.00 2.91
C ARG A 230 -14.06 -11.51 2.69
N PRO A 231 -12.94 -12.18 2.31
CA PRO A 231 -12.85 -13.63 2.24
C PRO A 231 -13.07 -14.27 3.62
N ARG A 232 -13.57 -15.50 3.64
CA ARG A 232 -13.81 -16.28 4.86
C ARG A 232 -14.73 -15.61 5.89
N LEU A 233 -15.75 -14.91 5.41
CA LEU A 233 -16.79 -14.35 6.29
C LEU A 233 -17.63 -15.50 6.86
N SER A 234 -17.78 -15.57 8.18
CA SER A 234 -18.63 -16.60 8.81
C SER A 234 -20.11 -16.42 8.47
N SER A 235 -20.88 -17.52 8.49
CA SER A 235 -22.33 -17.50 8.29
C SER A 235 -23.03 -16.54 9.26
N ALA A 236 -22.60 -16.51 10.53
CA ALA A 236 -23.14 -15.61 11.54
C ALA A 236 -22.91 -14.14 11.16
N ASN A 237 -21.72 -13.80 10.69
CA ASN A 237 -21.36 -12.47 10.27
C ASN A 237 -22.09 -12.02 9.00
N ALA A 238 -22.28 -12.93 8.04
CA ALA A 238 -23.08 -12.67 6.85
C ALA A 238 -24.53 -12.28 7.21
N VAL A 239 -25.16 -13.00 8.15
CA VAL A 239 -26.52 -12.68 8.63
C VAL A 239 -26.55 -11.34 9.39
N LYS A 240 -25.54 -11.04 10.22
CA LYS A 240 -25.46 -9.74 10.91
C LYS A 240 -25.36 -8.58 9.89
N LEU A 241 -24.47 -8.69 8.89
CA LEU A 241 -24.31 -7.69 7.84
C LEU A 241 -25.58 -7.49 7.02
N ALA A 242 -26.26 -8.57 6.67
CA ALA A 242 -27.50 -8.50 5.89
C ALA A 242 -28.58 -7.61 6.52
N LYS A 243 -28.55 -7.40 7.83
CA LYS A 243 -29.55 -6.58 8.54
C LYS A 243 -29.47 -5.09 8.23
N PHE A 244 -28.32 -4.57 7.82
CA PHE A 244 -28.11 -3.13 7.64
C PHE A 244 -27.44 -2.72 6.31
N VAL A 245 -26.77 -3.63 5.60
CA VAL A 245 -26.14 -3.30 4.31
C VAL A 245 -27.20 -3.10 3.21
N ALA A 246 -26.86 -2.39 2.16
CA ALA A 246 -27.75 -2.16 1.02
C ALA A 246 -28.18 -3.48 0.36
N VAL A 247 -29.37 -3.48 -0.25
CA VAL A 247 -29.97 -4.66 -0.91
C VAL A 247 -29.02 -5.33 -1.91
N ALA A 248 -28.27 -4.53 -2.69
CA ALA A 248 -27.27 -5.04 -3.63
C ALA A 248 -26.15 -5.86 -2.94
N LEU A 249 -25.74 -5.45 -1.75
CA LEU A 249 -24.73 -6.15 -0.95
C LEU A 249 -25.28 -7.41 -0.29
N VAL A 250 -26.55 -7.43 0.12
CA VAL A 250 -27.20 -8.68 0.58
C VAL A 250 -27.25 -9.72 -0.55
N ALA A 251 -27.55 -9.28 -1.78
CA ALA A 251 -27.52 -10.15 -2.95
C ALA A 251 -26.10 -10.66 -3.27
N GLU A 252 -25.06 -9.89 -2.98
CA GLU A 252 -23.67 -10.31 -3.10
C GLU A 252 -23.28 -11.33 -2.02
N LEU A 253 -23.68 -11.11 -0.76
CA LEU A 253 -23.53 -12.08 0.32
C LEU A 253 -24.12 -13.45 -0.04
N LYS A 254 -25.34 -13.47 -0.61
CA LYS A 254 -26.03 -14.71 -1.00
C LYS A 254 -25.26 -15.53 -2.05
N ARG A 255 -24.43 -14.90 -2.90
CA ARG A 255 -23.67 -15.59 -3.95
C ARG A 255 -22.39 -16.26 -3.46
N ARG A 256 -22.09 -16.17 -2.21
CA ARG A 256 -20.86 -16.74 -1.65
C ARG A 256 -21.02 -18.25 -1.50
N ASP A 257 -20.18 -19.01 -2.20
CA ASP A 257 -20.16 -20.49 -2.14
C ASP A 257 -19.70 -21.03 -0.78
N GLU A 258 -19.15 -20.17 0.07
CA GLU A 258 -18.63 -20.53 1.40
C GLU A 258 -19.74 -20.61 2.47
N LEU A 259 -20.96 -20.15 2.16
CA LEU A 259 -22.09 -20.12 3.11
C LEU A 259 -22.91 -21.40 3.00
N ASP A 260 -23.35 -21.92 4.16
CA ASP A 260 -24.23 -23.06 4.21
C ASP A 260 -25.65 -22.78 3.69
N ASP A 261 -26.41 -23.82 3.33
CA ASP A 261 -27.75 -23.73 2.75
C ASP A 261 -28.74 -23.00 3.68
N HIS A 262 -28.60 -23.18 5.00
CA HIS A 262 -29.46 -22.52 5.98
C HIS A 262 -29.24 -21.01 5.97
N THR A 263 -27.97 -20.57 5.98
CA THR A 263 -27.59 -19.15 5.90
C THR A 263 -28.03 -18.53 4.59
N SER A 264 -27.87 -19.25 3.48
CA SER A 264 -28.35 -18.82 2.16
C SER A 264 -29.87 -18.64 2.14
N GLY A 265 -30.61 -19.49 2.86
CA GLY A 265 -32.05 -19.36 3.09
C GLY A 265 -32.40 -18.07 3.85
N LEU A 266 -31.76 -17.82 5.00
CA LEU A 266 -31.97 -16.62 5.81
C LEU A 266 -31.66 -15.32 5.05
N LEU A 267 -30.56 -15.31 4.26
CA LEU A 267 -30.22 -14.17 3.40
C LEU A 267 -31.28 -13.95 2.32
N SER A 268 -31.89 -15.03 1.80
CA SER A 268 -32.95 -14.94 0.79
C SER A 268 -34.21 -14.35 1.39
N GLU A 269 -34.60 -14.76 2.59
CA GLU A 269 -35.73 -14.21 3.33
C GLU A 269 -35.52 -12.73 3.66
N GLU A 270 -34.35 -12.36 4.15
CA GLU A 270 -34.02 -10.97 4.48
C GLU A 270 -34.02 -10.08 3.21
N LEU A 271 -33.49 -10.59 2.11
CA LEU A 271 -33.51 -9.90 0.83
C LEU A 271 -34.94 -9.70 0.31
N ALA A 272 -35.78 -10.74 0.38
CA ALA A 272 -37.20 -10.66 -0.02
C ALA A 272 -37.95 -9.64 0.84
N ARG A 273 -37.80 -9.69 2.18
CA ARG A 273 -38.39 -8.75 3.11
C ARG A 273 -38.05 -7.29 2.77
N ARG A 274 -36.79 -6.99 2.54
CA ARG A 274 -36.33 -5.63 2.21
C ARG A 274 -36.82 -5.12 0.87
N ILE A 275 -36.92 -6.00 -0.13
CA ILE A 275 -37.47 -5.64 -1.45
C ILE A 275 -38.97 -5.34 -1.31
N GLU A 276 -39.68 -6.03 -0.40
CA GLU A 276 -41.09 -5.74 -0.12
C GLU A 276 -41.30 -4.43 0.63
N GLU A 277 -40.43 -4.12 1.61
CA GLU A 277 -40.46 -2.89 2.39
C GLU A 277 -40.02 -1.66 1.57
N ASP A 278 -38.97 -1.77 0.80
CA ASP A 278 -38.45 -0.71 -0.06
C ASP A 278 -38.07 -1.22 -1.47
N PRO A 279 -39.05 -1.34 -2.38
CA PRO A 279 -38.77 -1.73 -3.77
C PRO A 279 -37.88 -0.74 -4.54
N GLN A 280 -37.76 0.51 -4.07
CA GLN A 280 -36.90 1.51 -4.71
C GLN A 280 -35.44 1.21 -4.44
N ALA A 281 -35.09 0.82 -3.23
CA ALA A 281 -33.74 0.38 -2.87
C ALA A 281 -33.27 -0.83 -3.70
N ALA A 282 -34.21 -1.71 -4.09
CA ALA A 282 -33.93 -2.87 -4.93
C ALA A 282 -33.54 -2.51 -6.37
N VAL A 283 -34.06 -1.41 -6.90
CA VAL A 283 -33.82 -0.95 -8.29
C VAL A 283 -32.47 -0.23 -8.45
N GLY A 284 -31.73 0.02 -7.36
CA GLY A 284 -30.42 0.68 -7.41
C GLY A 284 -30.52 2.16 -7.78
N LEU A 285 -31.44 2.88 -7.15
CA LEU A 285 -31.80 4.28 -7.46
C LEU A 285 -30.70 5.32 -7.14
N GLU A 286 -29.58 4.91 -6.59
CA GLU A 286 -28.46 5.81 -6.30
C GLU A 286 -27.56 6.11 -7.52
N SER A 287 -27.78 5.43 -8.67
CA SER A 287 -26.99 5.64 -9.88
C SER A 287 -27.89 5.97 -11.07
N ASP A 288 -27.62 7.11 -11.71
CA ASP A 288 -28.22 7.49 -13.01
C ASP A 288 -27.51 6.82 -14.20
N ASN A 289 -26.61 5.85 -13.94
CA ASN A 289 -25.85 5.17 -14.97
C ASN A 289 -26.68 4.02 -15.58
N PRO A 290 -26.98 4.05 -16.91
CA PRO A 290 -27.75 3.00 -17.57
C PRO A 290 -27.16 1.58 -17.48
N VAL A 291 -25.84 1.46 -17.29
CA VAL A 291 -25.16 0.16 -17.12
C VAL A 291 -25.49 -0.44 -15.76
N ASP A 292 -25.50 0.37 -14.70
CA ASP A 292 -25.82 -0.07 -13.35
C ASP A 292 -27.29 -0.46 -13.22
N GLU A 293 -28.21 0.26 -13.88
CA GLU A 293 -29.62 -0.09 -13.98
C GLU A 293 -29.84 -1.46 -14.63
N ARG A 294 -29.16 -1.74 -15.76
CA ARG A 294 -29.24 -3.05 -16.42
C ARG A 294 -28.71 -4.18 -15.54
N ASN A 295 -27.57 -3.94 -14.91
CA ASN A 295 -26.95 -4.90 -13.99
C ASN A 295 -27.85 -5.18 -12.77
N ALA A 296 -28.57 -4.19 -12.26
CA ALA A 296 -29.54 -4.36 -11.18
C ALA A 296 -30.70 -5.27 -11.61
N ALA A 297 -31.27 -5.08 -12.82
CA ALA A 297 -32.33 -5.93 -13.34
C ALA A 297 -31.89 -7.39 -13.49
N VAL A 298 -30.66 -7.61 -14.03
CA VAL A 298 -30.08 -8.95 -14.17
C VAL A 298 -29.85 -9.61 -12.82
N ARG A 299 -29.34 -8.86 -11.83
CA ARG A 299 -29.14 -9.35 -10.47
C ARG A 299 -30.44 -9.79 -9.83
N LEU A 300 -31.50 -8.96 -9.92
CA LEU A 300 -32.82 -9.28 -9.35
C LEU A 300 -33.46 -10.48 -10.06
N HIS A 301 -33.31 -10.61 -11.37
CA HIS A 301 -33.79 -11.77 -12.12
C HIS A 301 -33.11 -13.06 -11.66
N ASN A 302 -31.77 -13.06 -11.62
CA ASN A 302 -30.98 -14.24 -11.22
C ASN A 302 -31.28 -14.69 -9.77
N ASN A 303 -31.70 -13.77 -8.91
CA ASN A 303 -32.11 -14.05 -7.53
C ASN A 303 -33.59 -14.41 -7.38
N GLY A 304 -34.37 -14.46 -8.47
CA GLY A 304 -35.83 -14.72 -8.43
C GLY A 304 -36.64 -13.59 -7.83
N GLN A 305 -36.12 -12.38 -7.78
CA GLN A 305 -36.69 -11.22 -7.07
C GLN A 305 -37.15 -10.09 -8.00
N LEU A 306 -37.12 -10.32 -9.31
CA LEU A 306 -37.65 -9.40 -10.31
C LEU A 306 -39.21 -9.49 -10.30
N THR A 307 -39.84 -8.99 -9.25
CA THR A 307 -41.31 -9.03 -9.06
C THR A 307 -42.01 -7.94 -9.87
N ASP A 308 -43.36 -8.08 -10.08
CA ASP A 308 -44.15 -7.05 -10.73
C ASP A 308 -44.13 -5.71 -9.98
N LYS A 309 -44.02 -5.76 -8.66
CA LYS A 309 -43.89 -4.57 -7.81
C LYS A 309 -42.62 -3.80 -8.09
N VAL A 310 -41.47 -4.48 -8.22
CA VAL A 310 -40.18 -3.89 -8.57
C VAL A 310 -40.21 -3.26 -9.98
N VAL A 311 -40.80 -3.97 -10.96
CA VAL A 311 -40.96 -3.45 -12.32
C VAL A 311 -41.88 -2.22 -12.35
N SER A 312 -42.94 -2.21 -11.56
CA SER A 312 -43.86 -1.08 -11.48
C SER A 312 -43.20 0.15 -10.85
N VAL A 313 -42.40 -0.04 -9.81
CA VAL A 313 -41.62 1.05 -9.19
C VAL A 313 -40.60 1.62 -10.17
N ALA A 314 -39.86 0.78 -10.91
CA ALA A 314 -38.93 1.21 -11.93
C ALA A 314 -39.60 2.00 -13.05
N LEU A 315 -40.83 1.60 -13.43
CA LEU A 315 -41.66 2.33 -14.41
C LEU A 315 -42.07 3.72 -13.87
N ALA A 316 -42.55 3.78 -12.64
CA ALA A 316 -42.92 5.04 -11.99
C ALA A 316 -41.75 6.01 -11.81
N SER A 317 -40.54 5.47 -11.61
CA SER A 317 -39.29 6.23 -11.43
C SER A 317 -38.59 6.56 -12.75
N GLY A 318 -39.11 6.18 -13.92
CA GLY A 318 -38.57 6.49 -15.24
C GLY A 318 -37.29 5.76 -15.60
N ARG A 319 -36.93 4.66 -14.93
CA ARG A 319 -35.70 3.87 -15.09
C ARG A 319 -35.73 3.01 -16.35
N ARG A 320 -35.51 3.65 -17.52
CA ARG A 320 -35.67 3.01 -18.83
C ARG A 320 -34.72 1.84 -19.06
N ALA A 321 -33.46 1.95 -18.66
CA ALA A 321 -32.45 0.91 -18.87
C ALA A 321 -32.77 -0.34 -18.04
N PHE A 322 -33.21 -0.15 -16.77
CA PHE A 322 -33.71 -1.21 -15.92
C PHE A 322 -34.91 -1.91 -16.53
N LEU A 323 -35.94 -1.16 -16.96
CA LEU A 323 -37.16 -1.70 -17.54
C LEU A 323 -36.92 -2.54 -18.79
N MET A 324 -36.09 -2.03 -19.69
CA MET A 324 -35.73 -2.76 -20.91
C MET A 324 -35.06 -4.10 -20.61
N ALA A 325 -34.14 -4.10 -19.66
CA ALA A 325 -33.48 -5.32 -19.19
C ALA A 325 -34.48 -6.27 -18.49
N ALA A 326 -35.29 -5.74 -17.58
CA ALA A 326 -36.29 -6.53 -16.82
C ALA A 326 -37.31 -7.22 -17.74
N LEU A 327 -37.81 -6.50 -18.75
CA LEU A 327 -38.76 -7.07 -19.72
C LEU A 327 -38.11 -8.12 -20.59
N SER A 328 -36.87 -7.91 -21.03
CA SER A 328 -36.09 -8.88 -21.81
C SER A 328 -35.75 -10.17 -21.04
N LEU A 329 -35.62 -10.10 -19.73
CA LEU A 329 -35.30 -11.25 -18.87
C LEU A 329 -36.54 -12.07 -18.47
N ARG A 330 -37.75 -11.48 -18.60
CA ARG A 330 -39.04 -12.12 -18.28
C ARG A 330 -39.76 -12.70 -19.51
N SER A 331 -39.30 -12.34 -20.72
CA SER A 331 -39.80 -12.88 -21.98
C SER A 331 -39.14 -14.23 -22.32
#